data_c769694a5900e5b7bee98d756dcb91e7
#
_entry.id   c769694a5900e5b7bee98d756dcb91e7
#
_cell.length_a   1.000
_cell.length_b   1.000
_cell.length_c   1.000
_cell.angle_alpha   90.00
_cell.angle_beta   90.00
_cell.angle_gamma   90.00
#
_symmetry.space_group_name_H-M   'P 1'
#
loop_
_entity.id
_entity.type
_entity.pdbx_description
1 polymer ?
#
loop_
_entity_poly.entity_id
_entity_poly.type
_entity_poly.pdbx_seq_one_letter_code
_entity_poly.pdbx_strand_id
1 'polypeptide(L)'
;MGLILNINVGLTRKESEYLVFVYRKQVEDHSRVTTTIVARKFAVTAATITESFHKLAEKDLVKYIPYYGIRLTEKGVTEAKKLLRKHRLLETLFVRLMKYAPTKACNEASRIDYYCSETLANSICSTYGHPAQCPCNKQIYTDPNCRSDRNSAVS
;
A
#
# COMPACT_ATOMS: atom_id res chain seq x y z
N MET A 1 -3.07 7.63 28.50
CA MET A 1 -3.64 7.07 27.26
C MET A 1 -2.60 7.22 26.16
N GLY A 2 -1.88 6.16 25.84
CA GLY A 2 -0.92 6.17 24.78
C GLY A 2 -1.66 6.10 23.43
N LEU A 3 -1.57 7.16 22.64
CA LEU A 3 -1.81 7.09 21.22
C LEU A 3 -0.81 6.07 20.64
N ILE A 4 -1.27 4.84 20.40
CA ILE A 4 -0.53 3.90 19.57
C ILE A 4 -0.65 4.43 18.14
N LEU A 5 0.24 5.36 17.81
CA LEU A 5 0.50 5.72 16.42
C LEU A 5 1.04 4.45 15.74
N ASN A 6 0.21 3.84 14.94
CA ASN A 6 0.64 2.81 13.98
C ASN A 6 1.68 3.45 13.06
N ILE A 7 2.95 3.23 13.38
CA ILE A 7 4.09 3.79 12.68
C ILE A 7 4.28 2.97 11.40
N ASN A 8 3.65 3.40 10.33
CA ASN A 8 4.10 3.05 8.99
C ASN A 8 5.51 3.65 8.81
N VAL A 9 6.56 2.98 9.24
CA VAL A 9 7.99 3.34 9.11
C VAL A 9 8.26 4.86 9.04
N GLY A 10 7.47 5.68 9.74
CA GLY A 10 7.57 7.15 9.67
C GLY A 10 7.29 7.75 8.27
N LEU A 11 6.53 7.06 7.44
CA LEU A 11 6.12 7.58 6.12
C LEU A 11 4.99 8.60 6.27
N THR A 12 5.09 9.69 5.54
CA THR A 12 3.94 10.57 5.30
C THR A 12 2.97 9.91 4.33
N ARG A 13 1.73 10.42 4.27
CA ARG A 13 0.74 9.94 3.31
C ARG A 13 1.27 10.03 1.87
N LYS A 14 1.90 11.13 1.49
CA LYS A 14 2.46 11.33 0.15
C LYS A 14 3.60 10.37 -0.16
N GLU A 15 4.50 10.15 0.78
CA GLU A 15 5.56 9.16 0.62
C GLU A 15 5.00 7.75 0.43
N SER A 16 3.94 7.40 1.15
CA SER A 16 3.23 6.11 1.00
C SER A 16 2.59 5.98 -0.39
N GLU A 17 1.93 7.02 -0.88
CA GLU A 17 1.34 7.06 -2.23
C GLU A 17 2.42 6.86 -3.30
N TYR A 18 3.58 7.53 -3.18
CA TYR A 18 4.69 7.39 -4.13
C TYR A 18 5.31 5.99 -4.08
N LEU A 19 5.54 5.46 -2.88
CA LEU A 19 6.10 4.12 -2.71
C LEU A 19 5.20 3.04 -3.35
N VAL A 20 3.90 3.10 -3.10
CA VAL A 20 2.91 2.19 -3.70
C VAL A 20 2.86 2.34 -5.22
N PHE A 21 2.94 3.56 -5.74
CA PHE A 21 2.97 3.79 -7.18
C PHE A 21 4.22 3.16 -7.82
N VAL A 22 5.40 3.35 -7.22
CA VAL A 22 6.65 2.74 -7.69
C VAL A 22 6.52 1.21 -7.68
N TYR A 23 5.96 0.64 -6.61
CA TYR A 23 5.73 -0.80 -6.51
C TYR A 23 4.85 -1.33 -7.64
N ARG A 24 3.68 -0.71 -7.86
CA ARG A 24 2.77 -1.12 -8.94
C ARG A 24 3.46 -1.07 -10.29
N LYS A 25 4.21 0.00 -10.57
CA LYS A 25 4.94 0.14 -11.83
C LYS A 25 6.03 -0.90 -12.01
N GLN A 26 6.86 -1.14 -11.00
CA GLN A 26 8.01 -2.03 -11.13
C GLN A 26 7.65 -3.51 -11.00
N VAL A 27 6.75 -3.85 -10.09
CA VAL A 27 6.43 -5.24 -9.75
C VAL A 27 5.19 -5.76 -10.48
N GLU A 28 4.14 -4.95 -10.59
CA GLU A 28 2.90 -5.40 -11.24
C GLU A 28 2.90 -5.11 -12.75
N ASP A 29 3.40 -3.95 -13.18
CA ASP A 29 3.43 -3.56 -14.60
C ASP A 29 4.77 -3.88 -15.29
N HIS A 30 5.79 -4.31 -14.56
CA HIS A 30 7.16 -4.55 -15.05
C HIS A 30 7.75 -3.35 -15.80
N SER A 31 7.44 -2.14 -15.36
CA SER A 31 7.78 -0.88 -16.01
C SER A 31 8.85 -0.11 -15.24
N ARG A 32 9.65 0.64 -15.98
CA ARG A 32 10.63 1.56 -15.42
C ARG A 32 9.95 2.77 -14.75
N VAL A 33 10.53 3.27 -13.65
CA VAL A 33 10.06 4.47 -12.96
C VAL A 33 11.13 5.54 -12.92
N THR A 34 10.77 6.73 -13.38
CA THR A 34 11.59 7.95 -13.27
C THR A 34 10.85 9.02 -12.49
N THR A 35 11.59 10.02 -12.00
CA THR A 35 10.98 11.18 -11.31
C THR A 35 9.93 11.87 -12.17
N THR A 36 10.17 11.99 -13.49
CA THR A 36 9.25 12.60 -14.45
C THR A 36 7.92 11.84 -14.54
N ILE A 37 7.97 10.50 -14.57
CA ILE A 37 6.76 9.65 -14.61
C ILE A 37 5.92 9.87 -13.36
N VAL A 38 6.56 9.91 -12.18
CA VAL A 38 5.86 10.11 -10.90
C VAL A 38 5.32 11.54 -10.80
N ALA A 39 6.12 12.54 -11.15
CA ALA A 39 5.72 13.94 -11.16
C ALA A 39 4.47 14.19 -12.00
N ARG A 40 4.44 13.60 -13.21
CA ARG A 40 3.28 13.67 -14.10
C ARG A 40 2.05 12.98 -13.50
N LYS A 41 2.22 11.79 -12.91
CA LYS A 41 1.11 11.04 -12.29
C LYS A 41 0.44 11.81 -11.17
N PHE A 42 1.22 12.49 -10.35
CA PHE A 42 0.72 13.20 -9.15
C PHE A 42 0.52 14.71 -9.35
N ALA A 43 0.73 15.20 -10.56
CA ALA A 43 0.60 16.61 -10.93
C ALA A 43 1.44 17.54 -10.02
N VAL A 44 2.68 17.14 -9.76
CA VAL A 44 3.67 17.91 -8.96
C VAL A 44 4.95 18.11 -9.77
N THR A 45 5.87 18.96 -9.27
CA THR A 45 7.15 19.19 -9.95
C THR A 45 8.12 18.02 -9.78
N ALA A 46 9.04 17.87 -10.73
CA ALA A 46 10.11 16.86 -10.62
C ALA A 46 10.99 17.10 -9.38
N ALA A 47 11.20 18.37 -8.98
CA ALA A 47 11.94 18.71 -7.77
C ALA A 47 11.26 18.19 -6.50
N THR A 48 9.93 18.32 -6.41
CA THR A 48 9.14 17.77 -5.29
C THR A 48 9.29 16.25 -5.19
N ILE A 49 9.26 15.56 -6.32
CA ILE A 49 9.45 14.10 -6.35
C ILE A 49 10.88 13.73 -5.97
N THR A 50 11.87 14.44 -6.48
CA THR A 50 13.28 14.19 -6.14
C THR A 50 13.51 14.32 -4.63
N GLU A 51 13.00 15.38 -3.99
CA GLU A 51 13.07 15.56 -2.54
C GLU A 51 12.40 14.39 -1.78
N SER A 52 11.20 14.00 -2.21
CA SER A 52 10.47 12.90 -1.60
C SER A 52 11.20 11.57 -1.74
N PHE A 53 11.84 11.32 -2.88
CA PHE A 53 12.62 10.11 -3.08
C PHE A 53 13.95 10.12 -2.31
N HIS A 54 14.55 11.27 -2.05
CA HIS A 54 15.67 11.34 -1.11
C HIS A 54 15.24 10.90 0.29
N LYS A 55 14.11 11.38 0.78
CA LYS A 55 13.56 10.94 2.08
C LYS A 55 13.23 9.44 2.12
N LEU A 56 12.71 8.89 1.04
CA LEU A 56 12.47 7.44 0.92
C LEU A 56 13.78 6.64 0.86
N ALA A 57 14.82 7.18 0.23
CA ALA A 57 16.15 6.57 0.18
C ALA A 57 16.85 6.60 1.55
N GLU A 58 16.72 7.69 2.31
CA GLU A 58 17.20 7.77 3.71
C GLU A 58 16.54 6.71 4.62
N LYS A 59 15.29 6.34 4.32
CA LYS A 59 14.57 5.25 5.01
C LYS A 59 14.88 3.86 4.44
N ASP A 60 15.81 3.77 3.48
CA ASP A 60 16.19 2.54 2.77
C ASP A 60 15.02 1.85 2.05
N LEU A 61 14.10 2.60 1.49
CA LEU A 61 12.93 2.06 0.78
C LEU A 61 13.10 2.09 -0.75
N VAL A 62 13.92 3.01 -1.25
CA VAL A 62 14.26 3.14 -2.69
C VAL A 62 15.75 3.41 -2.88
N LYS A 63 16.23 3.16 -4.10
CA LYS A 63 17.59 3.52 -4.55
C LYS A 63 17.51 4.26 -5.87
N TYR A 64 18.41 5.23 -6.06
CA TYR A 64 18.67 5.81 -7.36
C TYR A 64 19.67 4.95 -8.11
N ILE A 65 19.33 4.55 -9.32
CA ILE A 65 20.21 3.83 -10.21
C ILE A 65 20.54 4.76 -11.38
N PRO A 66 21.81 5.10 -11.62
CA PRO A 66 22.20 5.95 -12.75
C PRO A 66 21.61 5.44 -14.06
N TYR A 67 21.12 6.34 -14.90
CA TYR A 67 20.49 6.06 -16.20
C TYR A 67 19.23 5.19 -16.16
N TYR A 68 18.93 4.53 -15.05
CA TYR A 68 17.73 3.68 -14.91
C TYR A 68 16.57 4.40 -14.22
N GLY A 69 16.86 5.21 -13.21
CA GLY A 69 15.87 5.92 -12.40
C GLY A 69 15.79 5.39 -10.97
N ILE A 70 14.58 5.18 -10.48
CA ILE A 70 14.32 4.76 -9.10
C ILE A 70 14.03 3.27 -9.07
N ARG A 71 14.54 2.58 -8.04
CA ARG A 71 14.28 1.17 -7.79
C ARG A 71 13.92 0.94 -6.32
N LEU A 72 12.95 0.05 -6.07
CA LEU A 72 12.65 -0.39 -4.71
C LEU A 72 13.78 -1.24 -4.14
N THR A 73 13.98 -1.11 -2.82
CA THR A 73 14.75 -2.08 -2.03
C THR A 73 13.83 -3.23 -1.59
N GLU A 74 14.38 -4.30 -1.01
CA GLU A 74 13.58 -5.37 -0.41
C GLU A 74 12.67 -4.84 0.71
N LYS A 75 13.18 -3.92 1.53
CA LYS A 75 12.42 -3.23 2.56
C LYS A 75 11.29 -2.39 1.94
N GLY A 76 11.57 -1.69 0.84
CA GLY A 76 10.57 -0.92 0.10
C GLY A 76 9.46 -1.80 -0.48
N VAL A 77 9.81 -2.95 -1.03
CA VAL A 77 8.83 -3.96 -1.49
C VAL A 77 7.95 -4.45 -0.35
N THR A 78 8.55 -4.79 0.79
CA THR A 78 7.81 -5.25 1.97
C THR A 78 6.84 -4.21 2.48
N GLU A 79 7.27 -2.95 2.58
CA GLU A 79 6.44 -1.86 3.07
C GLU A 79 5.30 -1.51 2.09
N ALA A 80 5.59 -1.49 0.79
CA ALA A 80 4.56 -1.29 -0.24
C ALA A 80 3.49 -2.39 -0.21
N LYS A 81 3.88 -3.64 0.02
CA LYS A 81 2.93 -4.76 0.15
C LYS A 81 1.99 -4.59 1.34
N LYS A 82 2.48 -4.10 2.48
CA LYS A 82 1.64 -3.80 3.66
C LYS A 82 0.61 -2.71 3.35
N LEU A 83 1.04 -1.63 2.72
CA LEU A 83 0.15 -0.54 2.31
C LEU A 83 -0.93 -1.02 1.31
N LEU A 84 -0.52 -1.77 0.30
CA LEU A 84 -1.43 -2.34 -0.69
C LEU A 84 -2.40 -3.35 -0.09
N ARG A 85 -1.98 -4.13 0.91
CA ARG A 85 -2.87 -5.04 1.63
C ARG A 85 -4.03 -4.29 2.28
N LYS A 86 -3.74 -3.20 2.99
CA LYS A 86 -4.77 -2.34 3.60
C LYS A 86 -5.76 -1.81 2.57
N HIS A 87 -5.25 -1.25 1.48
CA HIS A 87 -6.05 -0.76 0.37
C HIS A 87 -7.00 -1.83 -0.19
N ARG A 88 -6.47 -3.01 -0.52
CA ARG A 88 -7.21 -4.10 -1.14
C ARG A 88 -8.24 -4.76 -0.21
N LEU A 89 -7.97 -4.77 1.08
CA LEU A 89 -8.95 -5.23 2.08
C LEU A 89 -10.09 -4.22 2.26
N LEU A 90 -9.79 -2.91 2.24
CA LEU A 90 -10.83 -1.87 2.24
C LEU A 90 -11.71 -1.95 0.98
N GLU A 91 -11.13 -2.16 -0.20
CA GLU A 91 -11.91 -2.42 -1.42
C GLU A 91 -12.86 -3.60 -1.25
N THR A 92 -12.36 -4.70 -0.67
CA THR A 92 -13.15 -5.91 -0.40
C THR A 92 -14.33 -5.62 0.53
N LEU A 93 -14.08 -4.88 1.62
CA LEU A 93 -15.10 -4.43 2.54
C LEU A 93 -16.19 -3.61 1.84
N PHE A 94 -15.79 -2.60 1.06
CA PHE A 94 -16.72 -1.70 0.39
C PHE A 94 -17.58 -2.40 -0.68
N VAL A 95 -16.99 -3.32 -1.44
CA VAL A 95 -17.76 -4.09 -2.42
C VAL A 95 -18.72 -5.07 -1.74
N ARG A 96 -18.21 -5.83 -0.76
CA ARG A 96 -19.02 -6.90 -0.13
C ARG A 96 -20.09 -6.37 0.81
N LEU A 97 -19.77 -5.38 1.64
CA LEU A 97 -20.69 -4.83 2.62
C LEU A 97 -21.58 -3.73 2.03
N MET A 98 -20.96 -2.73 1.37
CA MET A 98 -21.66 -1.55 0.89
C MET A 98 -22.17 -1.67 -0.55
N LYS A 99 -21.87 -2.79 -1.22
CA LYS A 99 -22.26 -3.05 -2.62
C LYS A 99 -21.75 -2.00 -3.61
N TYR A 100 -20.62 -1.38 -3.31
CA TYR A 100 -19.99 -0.45 -4.23
C TYR A 100 -19.46 -1.16 -5.48
N ALA A 101 -19.56 -0.49 -6.63
CA ALA A 101 -18.82 -0.92 -7.82
C ALA A 101 -17.30 -0.92 -7.54
N PRO A 102 -16.52 -1.84 -8.12
CA PRO A 102 -15.08 -1.95 -7.85
C PRO A 102 -14.32 -0.64 -7.99
N THR A 103 -14.60 0.15 -9.03
CA THR A 103 -13.97 1.46 -9.26
C THR A 103 -14.25 2.44 -8.12
N LYS A 104 -15.50 2.50 -7.65
CA LYS A 104 -15.88 3.35 -6.52
C LYS A 104 -15.19 2.89 -5.24
N ALA A 105 -15.17 1.58 -4.99
CA ALA A 105 -14.51 0.99 -3.83
C ALA A 105 -13.00 1.31 -3.80
N CYS A 106 -12.31 1.20 -4.95
CA CYS A 106 -10.91 1.56 -5.09
C CYS A 106 -10.66 3.04 -4.79
N ASN A 107 -11.48 3.94 -5.33
CA ASN A 107 -11.36 5.38 -5.10
C ASN A 107 -11.58 5.74 -3.62
N GLU A 108 -12.57 5.17 -2.96
CA GLU A 108 -12.82 5.42 -1.54
C GLU A 108 -11.73 4.79 -0.65
N ALA A 109 -11.25 3.60 -0.98
CA ALA A 109 -10.13 2.97 -0.28
C ALA A 109 -8.88 3.85 -0.31
N SER A 110 -8.53 4.44 -1.46
CA SER A 110 -7.38 5.34 -1.62
C SER A 110 -7.43 6.58 -0.72
N ARG A 111 -8.60 6.98 -0.26
CA ARG A 111 -8.75 8.14 0.63
C ARG A 111 -8.40 7.85 2.07
N ILE A 112 -8.53 6.59 2.50
CA ILE A 112 -8.42 6.20 3.91
C ILE A 112 -7.43 5.09 4.21
N ASP A 113 -6.87 4.43 3.20
CA ASP A 113 -5.97 3.28 3.36
C ASP A 113 -4.73 3.61 4.21
N TYR A 114 -4.19 4.82 4.09
CA TYR A 114 -3.07 5.29 4.90
C TYR A 114 -3.40 5.28 6.41
N TYR A 115 -4.63 5.60 6.78
CA TYR A 115 -5.09 5.65 8.17
C TYR A 115 -5.62 4.31 8.68
N CYS A 116 -5.78 3.33 7.81
CA CYS A 116 -6.23 1.99 8.18
C CYS A 116 -5.15 1.30 9.03
N SER A 117 -5.51 0.89 10.25
CA SER A 117 -4.63 0.13 11.11
C SER A 117 -4.46 -1.30 10.62
N GLU A 118 -3.36 -1.96 11.02
CA GLU A 118 -3.18 -3.39 10.74
C GLU A 118 -4.24 -4.24 11.41
N THR A 119 -4.65 -3.87 12.63
CA THR A 119 -5.74 -4.53 13.36
C THR A 119 -7.04 -4.49 12.56
N LEU A 120 -7.42 -3.33 12.02
CA LEU A 120 -8.62 -3.22 11.19
C LEU A 120 -8.48 -4.04 9.90
N ALA A 121 -7.35 -3.96 9.23
CA ALA A 121 -7.08 -4.75 8.03
C ALA A 121 -7.17 -6.25 8.31
N ASN A 122 -6.61 -6.73 9.42
CA ASN A 122 -6.68 -8.13 9.83
C ASN A 122 -8.10 -8.56 10.16
N SER A 123 -8.89 -7.71 10.82
CA SER A 123 -10.30 -7.97 11.11
C SER A 123 -11.12 -8.09 9.82
N ILE A 124 -10.92 -7.21 8.85
CA ILE A 124 -11.56 -7.31 7.52
C ILE A 124 -11.15 -8.62 6.84
N CYS A 125 -9.86 -8.94 6.85
CA CYS A 125 -9.34 -10.16 6.25
C CYS A 125 -9.99 -11.42 6.85
N SER A 126 -10.06 -11.52 8.17
CA SER A 126 -10.69 -12.63 8.88
C SER A 126 -12.19 -12.72 8.60
N THR A 127 -12.90 -11.60 8.65
CA THR A 127 -14.35 -11.52 8.38
C THR A 127 -14.71 -12.08 7.02
N TYR A 128 -13.88 -11.86 6.03
CA TYR A 128 -14.13 -12.35 4.64
C TYR A 128 -13.38 -13.63 4.27
N GLY A 129 -12.88 -14.38 5.26
CA GLY A 129 -12.27 -15.68 5.06
C GLY A 129 -10.91 -15.64 4.37
N HIS A 130 -10.10 -14.63 4.67
CA HIS A 130 -8.75 -14.45 4.12
C HIS A 130 -8.71 -14.43 2.58
N PRO A 131 -9.36 -13.45 1.94
CA PRO A 131 -9.44 -13.40 0.49
C PRO A 131 -8.04 -13.27 -0.13
N ALA A 132 -7.78 -14.03 -1.19
CA ALA A 132 -6.51 -13.99 -1.92
C ALA A 132 -6.42 -12.82 -2.91
N GLN A 133 -7.57 -12.31 -3.36
CA GLN A 133 -7.66 -11.23 -4.34
C GLN A 133 -8.71 -10.20 -3.95
N CYS A 134 -8.46 -8.95 -4.30
CA CYS A 134 -9.41 -7.86 -4.17
C CYS A 134 -10.41 -7.84 -5.35
N PRO A 135 -11.48 -7.03 -5.28
CA PRO A 135 -12.47 -6.92 -6.36
C PRO A 135 -11.90 -6.52 -7.73
N CYS A 136 -10.71 -5.91 -7.77
CA CYS A 136 -10.00 -5.56 -8.99
C CYS A 136 -9.03 -6.68 -9.46
N ASN A 137 -9.18 -7.91 -8.96
CA ASN A 137 -8.33 -9.08 -9.28
C ASN A 137 -6.84 -8.90 -8.98
N LYS A 138 -6.50 -8.07 -8.01
CA LYS A 138 -5.12 -7.90 -7.53
C LYS A 138 -4.90 -8.69 -6.26
N GLN A 139 -3.71 -9.28 -6.12
CA GLN A 139 -3.35 -10.11 -4.98
C GLN A 139 -3.45 -9.34 -3.65
N ILE A 140 -4.07 -9.93 -2.65
CA ILE A 140 -4.02 -9.49 -1.25
C ILE A 140 -2.88 -10.22 -0.57
N TYR A 141 -1.86 -9.47 -0.13
CA TYR A 141 -0.69 -10.05 0.51
C TYR A 141 -1.03 -10.59 1.90
N THR A 142 -0.35 -11.67 2.29
CA THR A 142 -0.54 -12.28 3.61
C THR A 142 0.18 -11.49 4.69
N ASP A 143 -0.43 -11.46 5.88
CA ASP A 143 0.20 -10.98 7.11
C ASP A 143 0.36 -12.17 8.08
N PRO A 144 1.56 -12.45 8.58
CA PRO A 144 1.78 -13.54 9.55
C PRO A 144 0.87 -13.45 10.78
N ASN A 145 0.59 -12.23 11.26
CA ASN A 145 -0.23 -11.98 12.43
C ASN A 145 -1.74 -12.23 12.18
N CYS A 146 -2.19 -12.16 10.93
CA CYS A 146 -3.59 -12.41 10.57
C CYS A 146 -3.98 -13.90 10.63
N ARG A 147 -3.02 -14.82 10.65
CA ARG A 147 -3.29 -16.27 10.67
C ARG A 147 -3.48 -16.84 12.07
N SER A 148 -3.10 -16.11 13.12
CA SER A 148 -3.19 -16.57 14.51
C SER A 148 -4.63 -16.65 15.04
N ASP A 149 -5.59 -16.00 14.40
CA ASP A 149 -6.99 -15.93 14.89
C ASP A 149 -7.86 -17.11 14.41
N ARG A 150 -7.33 -18.09 13.68
CA ARG A 150 -8.12 -19.25 13.21
C ARG A 150 -8.54 -20.22 14.32
N ASN A 151 -7.98 -20.08 15.53
CA ASN A 151 -8.27 -20.99 16.65
C ASN A 151 -9.20 -20.40 17.71
N SER A 152 -9.71 -19.17 17.59
CA SER A 152 -10.56 -18.53 18.59
C SER A 152 -12.04 -18.42 18.19
N ALA A 153 -12.46 -19.01 17.11
CA ALA A 153 -13.86 -18.99 16.67
C ALA A 153 -14.49 -20.40 16.72
N VAL A 154 -14.34 -21.11 17.83
CA VAL A 154 -15.20 -22.25 18.20
C VAL A 154 -15.38 -22.24 19.71
N SER A 155 -16.39 -21.54 20.17
CA SER A 155 -17.08 -21.81 21.43
C SER A 155 -18.47 -21.25 21.33
#